data_ceb9f9eaf652cf511df01d2756cfea26
#
_entry.id   ceb9f9eaf652cf511df01d2756cfea26
#
_cell.length_a   1.000
_cell.length_b   1.000
_cell.length_c   1.000
_cell.angle_alpha   90.00
_cell.angle_beta   90.00
_cell.angle_gamma   90.00
#
_symmetry.space_group_name_H-M   'P 1'
#
loop_
_entity.id
_entity.type
_entity.pdbx_description
1 polymer ?
#
loop_
_entity_poly.entity_id
_entity_poly.type
_entity_poly.pdbx_seq_one_letter_code
_entity_poly.pdbx_strand_id
1 'polypeptide(L)'
;SVSSRIVKIDIDKINTLKNLKKLVVNGSFIAVIAEREEDAVKLAQQVNKYCKWSTPDTIIEDPLQFIRDTKSPIINSLDKGKIDVLRSDGISTEVSRKFLCHASIGPCCAVAQWKGDSLEVYTHSQAVFAMKRTLASIFNIDESDVDVMHKHGSGCYGHNGADDVVLDAVLVAKELNGTPVRLVWSREDELSWSPLAPGM
;
A
#
# COMPACT_ATOMS: atom_id res chain seq x y z
N SER A 1 8.34 3.60 -7.49
CA SER A 1 8.75 4.50 -6.38
C SER A 1 7.64 5.48 -6.04
N VAL A 2 7.47 5.80 -4.77
CA VAL A 2 6.43 6.74 -4.27
C VAL A 2 6.54 8.12 -4.93
N SER A 3 7.75 8.57 -5.27
CA SER A 3 7.99 9.85 -5.94
C SER A 3 7.85 9.81 -7.47
N SER A 4 7.80 8.63 -8.07
CA SER A 4 7.65 8.50 -9.53
C SER A 4 6.27 8.97 -9.99
N ARG A 5 6.24 9.64 -11.15
CA ARG A 5 5.01 10.13 -11.79
C ARG A 5 4.95 9.65 -13.23
N ILE A 6 3.74 9.52 -13.76
CA ILE A 6 3.55 9.21 -15.17
C ILE A 6 4.02 10.41 -16.00
N VAL A 7 4.97 10.16 -16.90
CA VAL A 7 5.44 11.14 -17.87
C VAL A 7 4.68 10.98 -19.19
N LYS A 8 4.35 9.75 -19.56
CA LYS A 8 3.61 9.43 -20.79
C LYS A 8 2.86 8.12 -20.63
N ILE A 9 1.67 8.04 -21.19
CA ILE A 9 0.85 6.84 -21.33
C ILE A 9 0.27 6.76 -22.73
N ASP A 10 0.34 5.60 -23.37
CA ASP A 10 -0.24 5.34 -24.68
C ASP A 10 -1.62 4.67 -24.49
N ILE A 11 -2.64 5.50 -24.19
CA ILE A 11 -4.01 5.06 -23.90
C ILE A 11 -4.60 4.29 -25.09
N ASP A 12 -4.33 4.74 -26.31
CA ASP A 12 -4.91 4.13 -27.51
C ASP A 12 -4.42 2.67 -27.65
N LYS A 13 -3.12 2.43 -27.47
CA LYS A 13 -2.59 1.07 -27.49
C LYS A 13 -3.09 0.22 -26.34
N ILE A 14 -3.21 0.77 -25.13
CA ILE A 14 -3.74 0.03 -24.00
C ILE A 14 -5.18 -0.41 -24.27
N ASN A 15 -6.01 0.48 -24.84
CA ASN A 15 -7.39 0.17 -25.17
C ASN A 15 -7.57 -0.90 -26.25
N THR A 16 -6.53 -1.24 -27.00
CA THR A 16 -6.57 -2.36 -27.96
C THR A 16 -6.22 -3.71 -27.34
N LEU A 17 -5.81 -3.75 -26.07
CA LEU A 17 -5.43 -4.99 -25.43
C LEU A 17 -6.63 -5.94 -25.26
N LYS A 18 -6.39 -7.21 -25.60
CA LYS A 18 -7.42 -8.25 -25.53
C LYS A 18 -7.87 -8.47 -24.08
N ASN A 19 -9.18 -8.65 -23.90
CA ASN A 19 -9.85 -8.91 -22.62
C ASN A 19 -9.81 -7.71 -21.64
N LEU A 20 -9.33 -6.55 -22.06
CA LEU A 20 -9.48 -5.32 -21.28
C LEU A 20 -10.97 -4.92 -21.26
N LYS A 21 -11.53 -4.81 -20.06
CA LYS A 21 -12.89 -4.28 -19.85
C LYS A 21 -12.88 -2.76 -19.70
N LYS A 22 -11.96 -2.25 -18.91
CA LYS A 22 -11.79 -0.81 -18.70
C LYS A 22 -10.37 -0.47 -18.26
N LEU A 23 -9.87 0.67 -18.72
CA LEU A 23 -8.68 1.32 -18.22
C LEU A 23 -9.10 2.45 -17.26
N VAL A 24 -8.48 2.51 -16.11
CA VAL A 24 -8.63 3.61 -15.14
C VAL A 24 -7.32 4.37 -15.06
N VAL A 25 -7.39 5.68 -15.22
CA VAL A 25 -6.24 6.59 -15.06
C VAL A 25 -6.67 7.76 -14.19
N ASN A 26 -6.01 7.90 -13.03
CA ASN A 26 -6.24 9.01 -12.11
C ASN A 26 -4.88 9.56 -11.65
N GLY A 27 -4.43 10.64 -12.28
CA GLY A 27 -3.07 11.14 -12.08
C GLY A 27 -2.03 10.07 -12.43
N SER A 28 -1.25 9.64 -11.46
CA SER A 28 -0.26 8.55 -11.61
C SER A 28 -0.79 7.17 -11.21
N PHE A 29 -2.04 7.07 -10.80
CA PHE A 29 -2.69 5.78 -10.57
C PHE A 29 -3.20 5.22 -11.90
N ILE A 30 -2.82 3.99 -12.22
CA ILE A 30 -3.30 3.26 -13.40
C ILE A 30 -3.83 1.91 -12.94
N ALA A 31 -5.02 1.56 -13.40
CA ALA A 31 -5.56 0.22 -13.20
C ALA A 31 -6.22 -0.30 -14.48
N VAL A 32 -6.16 -1.61 -14.67
CA VAL A 32 -6.84 -2.32 -15.74
C VAL A 32 -7.84 -3.31 -15.15
N ILE A 33 -9.02 -3.34 -15.74
CA ILE A 33 -10.11 -4.18 -15.29
C ILE A 33 -10.35 -5.28 -16.32
N ALA A 34 -10.49 -6.51 -15.86
CA ALA A 34 -10.87 -7.66 -16.66
C ALA A 34 -11.92 -8.52 -15.93
N GLU A 35 -12.62 -9.38 -16.66
CA GLU A 35 -13.59 -10.31 -16.05
C GLU A 35 -12.91 -11.47 -15.30
N ARG A 36 -11.70 -11.84 -15.73
CA ARG A 36 -10.95 -12.97 -15.21
C ARG A 36 -9.64 -12.51 -14.59
N GLU A 37 -9.27 -13.12 -13.48
CA GLU A 37 -8.04 -12.79 -12.75
C GLU A 37 -6.79 -12.95 -13.62
N GLU A 38 -6.68 -14.04 -14.37
CA GLU A 38 -5.54 -14.29 -15.25
C GLU A 38 -5.38 -13.26 -16.36
N ASP A 39 -6.50 -12.67 -16.81
CA ASP A 39 -6.47 -11.59 -17.80
C ASP A 39 -6.05 -10.27 -17.15
N ALA A 40 -6.55 -9.96 -15.95
CA ALA A 40 -6.14 -8.79 -15.20
C ALA A 40 -4.64 -8.78 -14.91
N VAL A 41 -4.08 -9.92 -14.48
CA VAL A 41 -2.63 -10.07 -14.25
C VAL A 41 -1.83 -9.84 -15.53
N LYS A 42 -2.22 -10.47 -16.65
CA LYS A 42 -1.54 -10.27 -17.94
C LYS A 42 -1.62 -8.84 -18.44
N LEU A 43 -2.78 -8.21 -18.29
CA LEU A 43 -2.98 -6.81 -18.69
C LEU A 43 -2.12 -5.87 -17.85
N ALA A 44 -2.05 -6.03 -16.53
CA ALA A 44 -1.21 -5.22 -15.66
C ALA A 44 0.27 -5.27 -16.06
N GLN A 45 0.78 -6.47 -16.40
CA GLN A 45 2.14 -6.63 -16.90
C GLN A 45 2.36 -5.96 -18.27
N GLN A 46 1.35 -6.00 -19.16
CA GLN A 46 1.45 -5.40 -20.48
C GLN A 46 1.39 -3.87 -20.43
N VAL A 47 0.51 -3.31 -19.62
CA VAL A 47 0.29 -1.85 -19.52
C VAL A 47 1.57 -1.11 -19.18
N ASN A 48 2.41 -1.67 -18.32
CA ASN A 48 3.68 -1.06 -17.96
C ASN A 48 4.59 -0.75 -19.16
N LYS A 49 4.48 -1.52 -20.26
CA LYS A 49 5.22 -1.29 -21.51
C LYS A 49 4.77 -0.04 -22.27
N TYR A 50 3.56 0.42 -22.00
CA TYR A 50 2.95 1.60 -22.63
C TYR A 50 2.99 2.85 -21.73
N CYS A 51 3.65 2.73 -20.56
CA CYS A 51 3.81 3.81 -19.61
C CYS A 51 5.28 4.21 -19.52
N LYS A 52 5.53 5.52 -19.43
CA LYS A 52 6.83 6.06 -19.08
C LYS A 52 6.71 6.78 -17.74
N TRP A 53 7.54 6.37 -16.78
CA TRP A 53 7.59 6.93 -15.46
C TRP A 53 8.77 7.87 -15.27
N SER A 54 8.65 8.87 -14.42
CA SER A 54 9.79 9.67 -14.00
C SER A 54 10.73 8.86 -13.12
N THR A 55 12.00 9.23 -13.12
CA THR A 55 12.97 8.70 -12.17
C THR A 55 12.63 9.24 -10.77
N PRO A 56 12.78 8.45 -9.71
CA PRO A 56 12.62 8.94 -8.35
C PRO A 56 13.69 10.00 -8.02
N ASP A 57 13.30 11.00 -7.23
CA ASP A 57 14.18 12.12 -6.89
C ASP A 57 15.35 11.69 -5.99
N THR A 58 15.16 10.66 -5.19
CA THR A 58 16.16 10.17 -4.24
C THR A 58 16.11 8.64 -4.15
N ILE A 59 17.27 8.02 -4.22
CA ILE A 59 17.47 6.60 -3.93
C ILE A 59 18.40 6.51 -2.73
N ILE A 60 17.94 5.87 -1.65
CA ILE A 60 18.75 5.59 -0.47
C ILE A 60 19.40 4.23 -0.68
N GLU A 61 20.70 4.23 -1.00
CA GLU A 61 21.44 2.99 -1.27
C GLU A 61 21.70 2.18 -0.01
N ASP A 62 22.06 2.85 1.10
CA ASP A 62 22.23 2.23 2.43
C ASP A 62 21.25 2.85 3.45
N PRO A 63 20.08 2.24 3.65
CA PRO A 63 19.08 2.76 4.60
C PRO A 63 19.54 2.74 6.06
N LEU A 64 20.41 1.80 6.47
CA LEU A 64 20.92 1.77 7.84
C LEU A 64 21.92 2.90 8.10
N GLN A 65 22.81 3.15 7.15
CA GLN A 65 23.73 4.26 7.23
C GLN A 65 22.97 5.60 7.20
N PHE A 66 21.95 5.70 6.34
CA PHE A 66 21.09 6.87 6.31
C PHE A 66 20.43 7.17 7.67
N ILE A 67 19.94 6.12 8.38
CA ILE A 67 19.37 6.29 9.73
C ILE A 67 20.42 6.79 10.72
N ARG A 68 21.64 6.23 10.68
CA ARG A 68 22.74 6.63 11.57
C ARG A 68 23.14 8.09 11.36
N ASP A 69 23.17 8.53 10.11
CA ASP A 69 23.61 9.88 9.73
C ASP A 69 22.49 10.93 9.91
N THR A 70 21.23 10.49 9.99
CA THR A 70 20.10 11.39 10.14
C THR A 70 20.01 11.94 11.57
N LYS A 71 20.19 13.24 11.71
CA LYS A 71 19.98 13.93 12.99
C LYS A 71 18.49 14.08 13.26
N SER A 72 17.99 13.35 14.24
CA SER A 72 16.61 13.45 14.71
C SER A 72 16.57 13.96 16.15
N PRO A 73 15.54 14.73 16.55
CA PRO A 73 15.38 15.12 17.95
C PRO A 73 15.18 13.86 18.80
N ILE A 74 15.87 13.85 19.95
CA ILE A 74 15.69 12.79 20.94
C ILE A 74 14.38 13.05 21.67
N ILE A 75 13.45 12.11 21.61
CA ILE A 75 12.20 12.14 22.39
C ILE A 75 12.36 11.17 23.55
N ASN A 76 12.50 11.70 24.77
CA ASN A 76 12.49 10.88 25.96
C ASN A 76 11.03 10.48 26.29
N SER A 77 10.70 9.23 26.06
CA SER A 77 9.37 8.68 26.42
C SER A 77 9.29 8.27 27.89
N LEU A 78 10.42 8.02 28.51
CA LEU A 78 10.54 7.72 29.93
C LEU A 78 11.91 8.16 30.44
N ASP A 79 11.93 9.01 31.49
CA ASP A 79 13.12 9.38 32.24
C ASP A 79 12.91 9.00 33.71
N LYS A 80 13.46 7.89 34.12
CA LYS A 80 13.27 7.35 35.47
C LYS A 80 14.57 6.75 36.03
N GLY A 81 14.96 7.27 37.18
CA GLY A 81 16.17 6.82 37.91
C GLY A 81 17.41 7.62 37.54
N LYS A 82 18.52 7.32 38.21
CA LYS A 82 19.86 7.86 37.91
C LYS A 82 20.70 6.75 37.34
N ILE A 83 21.32 6.99 36.21
CA ILE A 83 22.38 6.11 35.69
C ILE A 83 23.67 6.57 36.37
N ASP A 84 24.17 5.79 37.31
CA ASP A 84 25.51 6.00 37.82
C ASP A 84 26.52 5.76 36.66
N VAL A 85 27.55 6.56 36.68
CA VAL A 85 28.60 6.61 35.63
C VAL A 85 28.91 5.23 35.08
N LEU A 86 28.81 5.08 33.74
CA LEU A 86 29.25 3.88 33.03
C LEU A 86 30.67 3.51 33.50
N ARG A 87 30.82 2.33 34.06
CA ARG A 87 32.11 1.85 34.53
C ARG A 87 33.06 1.72 33.32
N SER A 88 34.27 2.19 33.45
CA SER A 88 35.27 2.14 32.38
C SER A 88 35.66 0.70 31.95
N ASP A 89 35.26 -0.30 32.73
CA ASP A 89 35.46 -1.73 32.50
C ASP A 89 34.22 -2.43 31.92
N GLY A 90 33.23 -1.68 31.47
CA GLY A 90 32.03 -2.21 30.86
C GLY A 90 32.26 -2.76 29.45
N ILE A 91 31.49 -3.78 29.10
CA ILE A 91 31.45 -4.32 27.73
C ILE A 91 30.40 -3.50 26.95
N SER A 92 30.81 -2.95 25.80
CA SER A 92 29.92 -2.30 24.86
C SER A 92 29.72 -3.14 23.59
N THR A 93 28.52 -3.28 23.13
CA THR A 93 28.22 -3.97 21.87
C THR A 93 27.20 -3.17 21.07
N GLU A 94 27.32 -3.21 19.75
CA GLU A 94 26.35 -2.65 18.83
C GLU A 94 25.63 -3.78 18.10
N VAL A 95 24.30 -3.66 18.02
CA VAL A 95 23.46 -4.60 17.28
C VAL A 95 22.63 -3.80 16.30
N SER A 96 22.61 -4.22 15.05
CA SER A 96 21.79 -3.62 14.02
C SER A 96 20.87 -4.64 13.35
N ARG A 97 19.73 -4.20 12.87
CA ARG A 97 18.78 -5.00 12.11
C ARG A 97 18.32 -4.22 10.88
N LYS A 98 18.32 -4.89 9.74
CA LYS A 98 17.77 -4.34 8.49
C LYS A 98 16.24 -4.21 8.57
N PHE A 99 15.66 -3.40 7.68
CA PHE A 99 14.22 -3.38 7.47
C PHE A 99 13.72 -4.78 7.09
N LEU A 100 12.54 -5.15 7.61
CA LEU A 100 11.95 -6.47 7.38
C LEU A 100 10.56 -6.32 6.75
N CYS A 101 10.30 -7.11 5.71
CA CYS A 101 8.95 -7.27 5.17
C CYS A 101 8.14 -8.19 6.07
N HIS A 102 6.84 -7.93 6.18
CA HIS A 102 5.92 -8.79 6.93
C HIS A 102 5.58 -10.06 6.13
N ALA A 103 5.41 -9.94 4.81
CA ALA A 103 5.26 -11.03 3.85
C ALA A 103 4.26 -12.11 4.32
N SER A 104 3.01 -11.71 4.56
CA SER A 104 1.92 -12.66 4.86
C SER A 104 1.85 -13.76 3.80
N ILE A 105 1.40 -14.97 4.17
CA ILE A 105 1.37 -16.13 3.25
C ILE A 105 0.63 -15.80 1.96
N GLY A 106 -0.57 -15.17 2.05
CA GLY A 106 -1.26 -14.60 0.90
C GLY A 106 -1.06 -13.09 0.82
N PRO A 107 -0.96 -12.52 -0.38
CA PRO A 107 -0.85 -11.09 -0.57
C PRO A 107 -2.09 -10.32 -0.08
N CYS A 108 -1.91 -9.01 0.14
CA CYS A 108 -2.99 -8.12 0.51
C CYS A 108 -4.09 -8.10 -0.57
N CYS A 109 -5.34 -8.13 -0.13
CA CYS A 109 -6.48 -8.10 -1.04
C CYS A 109 -7.68 -7.36 -0.45
N ALA A 110 -8.53 -6.85 -1.35
CA ALA A 110 -9.79 -6.24 -0.99
C ALA A 110 -10.84 -6.51 -2.07
N VAL A 111 -12.11 -6.48 -1.66
CA VAL A 111 -13.26 -6.40 -2.58
C VAL A 111 -14.01 -5.12 -2.23
N ALA A 112 -14.27 -4.28 -3.23
CA ALA A 112 -15.01 -3.04 -3.06
C ALA A 112 -16.15 -2.95 -4.06
N GLN A 113 -17.27 -2.33 -3.64
CA GLN A 113 -18.43 -2.08 -4.48
C GLN A 113 -19.07 -0.75 -4.11
N TRP A 114 -19.30 0.09 -5.09
CA TRP A 114 -20.16 1.26 -4.97
C TRP A 114 -21.60 0.92 -5.34
N LYS A 115 -22.56 1.35 -4.53
CA LYS A 115 -24.00 1.20 -4.74
C LYS A 115 -24.64 2.60 -4.68
N GLY A 116 -24.61 3.31 -5.79
CA GLY A 116 -24.88 4.76 -5.79
C GLY A 116 -23.78 5.49 -5.02
N ASP A 117 -24.16 6.20 -3.96
CA ASP A 117 -23.23 6.94 -3.11
C ASP A 117 -22.72 6.12 -1.91
N SER A 118 -23.22 4.90 -1.72
CA SER A 118 -22.78 4.01 -0.64
C SER A 118 -21.62 3.11 -1.08
N LEU A 119 -20.68 2.87 -0.18
CA LEU A 119 -19.48 2.07 -0.39
C LEU A 119 -19.46 0.85 0.52
N GLU A 120 -19.30 -0.33 -0.04
CA GLU A 120 -19.13 -1.58 0.67
C GLU A 120 -17.75 -2.17 0.40
N VAL A 121 -17.01 -2.53 1.44
CA VAL A 121 -15.64 -3.05 1.36
C VAL A 121 -15.49 -4.29 2.22
N TYR A 122 -14.85 -5.32 1.66
CA TYR A 122 -14.40 -6.51 2.37
C TYR A 122 -12.87 -6.56 2.33
N THR A 123 -12.23 -6.67 3.49
CA THR A 123 -10.76 -6.69 3.60
C THR A 123 -10.32 -7.44 4.84
N HIS A 124 -9.06 -7.87 4.87
CA HIS A 124 -8.43 -8.48 6.04
C HIS A 124 -7.86 -7.45 7.03
N SER A 125 -8.16 -6.16 6.86
CA SER A 125 -7.66 -5.10 7.74
C SER A 125 -8.08 -5.29 9.19
N GLN A 126 -7.17 -5.04 10.11
CA GLN A 126 -7.44 -4.96 11.55
C GLN A 126 -7.93 -3.57 11.99
N ALA A 127 -7.87 -2.57 11.09
CA ALA A 127 -8.21 -1.18 11.37
C ALA A 127 -9.49 -0.71 10.64
N VAL A 128 -10.51 -1.55 10.55
CA VAL A 128 -11.73 -1.28 9.75
C VAL A 128 -12.41 0.05 10.10
N PHE A 129 -12.46 0.45 11.37
CA PHE A 129 -13.06 1.73 11.75
C PHE A 129 -12.22 2.95 11.34
N ALA A 130 -10.90 2.84 11.43
CA ALA A 130 -10.02 3.91 10.95
C ALA A 130 -10.12 4.02 9.42
N MET A 131 -10.15 2.90 8.72
CA MET A 131 -10.31 2.84 7.28
C MET A 131 -11.64 3.42 6.82
N LYS A 132 -12.75 3.10 7.49
CA LYS A 132 -14.08 3.68 7.23
C LYS A 132 -14.01 5.21 7.23
N ARG A 133 -13.45 5.81 8.29
CA ARG A 133 -13.28 7.28 8.39
C ARG A 133 -12.40 7.85 7.29
N THR A 134 -11.30 7.15 6.98
CA THR A 134 -10.36 7.58 5.94
C THR A 134 -11.03 7.58 4.57
N LEU A 135 -11.75 6.51 4.22
CA LEU A 135 -12.48 6.42 2.95
C LEU A 135 -13.57 7.49 2.85
N ALA A 136 -14.37 7.67 3.92
CA ALA A 136 -15.39 8.72 3.94
C ALA A 136 -14.79 10.11 3.69
N SER A 137 -13.66 10.41 4.34
CA SER A 137 -12.93 11.66 4.14
C SER A 137 -12.37 11.82 2.72
N ILE A 138 -11.74 10.78 2.16
CA ILE A 138 -11.15 10.82 0.81
C ILE A 138 -12.21 11.06 -0.26
N PHE A 139 -13.37 10.41 -0.14
CA PHE A 139 -14.43 10.48 -1.13
C PHE A 139 -15.49 11.54 -0.83
N ASN A 140 -15.33 12.26 0.30
CA ASN A 140 -16.23 13.30 0.78
C ASN A 140 -17.70 12.82 0.84
N ILE A 141 -17.89 11.67 1.50
CA ILE A 141 -19.20 11.06 1.78
C ILE A 141 -19.39 10.89 3.28
N ASP A 142 -20.62 10.66 3.76
CA ASP A 142 -20.87 10.41 5.16
C ASP A 142 -20.30 9.04 5.59
N GLU A 143 -19.81 8.95 6.83
CA GLU A 143 -19.34 7.67 7.37
C GLU A 143 -20.44 6.61 7.43
N SER A 144 -21.71 7.00 7.54
CA SER A 144 -22.85 6.08 7.50
C SER A 144 -23.03 5.39 6.14
N ASP A 145 -22.50 5.99 5.07
CA ASP A 145 -22.54 5.44 3.72
C ASP A 145 -21.36 4.53 3.38
N VAL A 146 -20.45 4.31 4.33
CA VAL A 146 -19.27 3.44 4.15
C VAL A 146 -19.38 2.25 5.08
N ASP A 147 -19.40 1.05 4.51
CA ASP A 147 -19.30 -0.21 5.25
C ASP A 147 -17.98 -0.91 4.96
N VAL A 148 -17.15 -1.07 6.00
CA VAL A 148 -15.89 -1.82 5.92
C VAL A 148 -15.99 -3.05 6.81
N MET A 149 -15.97 -4.21 6.19
CA MET A 149 -16.13 -5.50 6.86
C MET A 149 -14.83 -6.30 6.88
N HIS A 150 -14.41 -6.67 8.09
CA HIS A 150 -13.27 -7.58 8.24
C HIS A 150 -13.61 -8.98 7.73
N LYS A 151 -12.69 -9.55 6.94
CA LYS A 151 -12.67 -10.94 6.54
C LYS A 151 -11.32 -11.57 6.89
N HIS A 152 -11.32 -12.86 7.17
CA HIS A 152 -10.08 -13.57 7.48
C HIS A 152 -9.11 -13.50 6.29
N GLY A 153 -7.88 -13.10 6.58
CA GLY A 153 -6.76 -13.13 5.66
C GLY A 153 -5.77 -14.25 5.99
N SER A 154 -4.73 -14.35 5.22
CA SER A 154 -3.70 -15.38 5.32
C SER A 154 -2.53 -15.00 6.25
N GLY A 155 -2.80 -14.27 7.28
CA GLY A 155 -1.85 -13.83 8.28
C GLY A 155 -1.72 -12.31 8.34
N CYS A 156 -1.18 -11.80 9.43
CA CYS A 156 -0.96 -10.37 9.64
C CYS A 156 0.48 -10.08 9.95
N TYR A 157 1.26 -10.66 10.57
CA TYR A 157 2.67 -10.45 10.95
C TYR A 157 3.09 -8.99 11.18
N GLY A 158 2.12 -8.06 11.32
CA GLY A 158 2.37 -6.71 11.79
C GLY A 158 1.90 -5.56 10.90
N HIS A 159 1.32 -5.77 9.71
CA HIS A 159 0.98 -4.66 8.81
C HIS A 159 -0.49 -4.50 8.42
N ASN A 160 -1.39 -5.39 8.83
CA ASN A 160 -2.82 -5.33 8.44
C ASN A 160 -3.58 -4.11 9.01
N GLY A 161 -2.91 -3.04 9.32
CA GLY A 161 -3.49 -1.74 9.67
C GLY A 161 -3.13 -0.64 8.66
N ALA A 162 -2.33 -0.98 7.63
CA ALA A 162 -1.90 -0.07 6.57
C ALA A 162 -2.27 -0.72 5.22
N ASP A 163 -3.55 -0.66 4.87
CA ASP A 163 -4.15 -1.45 3.81
C ASP A 163 -4.42 -0.60 2.56
N ASP A 164 -3.38 -0.12 1.90
CA ASP A 164 -3.46 0.68 0.66
C ASP A 164 -4.19 -0.08 -0.45
N VAL A 165 -4.16 -1.41 -0.45
CA VAL A 165 -4.92 -2.26 -1.37
C VAL A 165 -6.43 -1.93 -1.35
N VAL A 166 -6.96 -1.50 -0.21
CA VAL A 166 -8.37 -1.11 -0.09
C VAL A 166 -8.66 0.15 -0.88
N LEU A 167 -7.80 1.17 -0.76
CA LEU A 167 -7.97 2.40 -1.53
C LEU A 167 -7.87 2.13 -3.02
N ASP A 168 -6.93 1.29 -3.46
CA ASP A 168 -6.80 0.86 -4.84
C ASP A 168 -8.09 0.20 -5.35
N ALA A 169 -8.65 -0.75 -4.58
CA ALA A 169 -9.89 -1.43 -4.94
C ALA A 169 -11.08 -0.47 -5.01
N VAL A 170 -11.19 0.47 -4.08
CA VAL A 170 -12.28 1.46 -4.03
C VAL A 170 -12.21 2.44 -5.19
N LEU A 171 -11.00 2.91 -5.55
CA LEU A 171 -10.78 3.77 -6.72
C LEU A 171 -11.22 3.07 -8.01
N VAL A 172 -10.85 1.81 -8.17
CA VAL A 172 -11.25 1.02 -9.34
C VAL A 172 -12.75 0.74 -9.35
N ALA A 173 -13.34 0.38 -8.20
CA ALA A 173 -14.76 0.11 -8.08
C ALA A 173 -15.63 1.33 -8.38
N LYS A 174 -15.15 2.55 -8.11
CA LYS A 174 -15.84 3.79 -8.42
C LYS A 174 -16.13 3.93 -9.91
N GLU A 175 -15.25 3.39 -10.75
CA GLU A 175 -15.40 3.40 -12.20
C GLU A 175 -16.39 2.36 -12.74
N LEU A 176 -16.85 1.45 -11.88
CA LEU A 176 -17.80 0.37 -12.20
C LEU A 176 -18.96 0.35 -11.20
N ASN A 177 -19.57 1.51 -10.95
CA ASN A 177 -20.66 1.62 -9.97
C ASN A 177 -21.70 0.51 -10.12
N GLY A 178 -22.02 -0.18 -9.01
CA GLY A 178 -22.89 -1.34 -8.99
C GLY A 178 -22.22 -2.70 -9.24
N THR A 179 -20.94 -2.72 -9.65
CA THR A 179 -20.20 -3.97 -9.90
C THR A 179 -19.11 -4.15 -8.84
N PRO A 180 -19.04 -5.29 -8.13
CA PRO A 180 -17.95 -5.54 -7.19
C PRO A 180 -16.63 -5.72 -7.93
N VAL A 181 -15.59 -5.13 -7.37
CA VAL A 181 -14.21 -5.26 -7.87
C VAL A 181 -13.38 -5.96 -6.83
N ARG A 182 -12.72 -7.04 -7.21
CA ARG A 182 -11.69 -7.71 -6.41
C ARG A 182 -10.32 -7.26 -6.88
N LEU A 183 -9.50 -6.80 -5.96
CA LEU A 183 -8.10 -6.46 -6.19
C LEU A 183 -7.21 -7.28 -5.26
N VAL A 184 -6.18 -7.88 -5.81
CA VAL A 184 -5.15 -8.63 -5.07
C VAL A 184 -3.80 -8.13 -5.54
N TRP A 185 -2.96 -7.71 -4.61
CA TRP A 185 -1.59 -7.37 -4.94
C TRP A 185 -0.80 -8.60 -5.35
N SER A 186 0.16 -8.44 -6.22
CA SER A 186 1.20 -9.45 -6.41
C SER A 186 2.12 -9.50 -5.19
N ARG A 187 2.96 -10.52 -5.08
CA ARG A 187 3.98 -10.57 -4.04
C ARG A 187 5.00 -9.44 -4.20
N GLU A 188 5.33 -9.08 -5.42
CA GLU A 188 6.20 -7.97 -5.76
C GLU A 188 5.61 -6.63 -5.32
N ASP A 189 4.30 -6.43 -5.52
CA ASP A 189 3.61 -5.22 -5.05
C ASP A 189 3.61 -5.15 -3.53
N GLU A 190 3.29 -6.23 -2.85
CA GLU A 190 3.30 -6.28 -1.39
C GLU A 190 4.68 -5.96 -0.82
N LEU A 191 5.75 -6.55 -1.36
CA LEU A 191 7.11 -6.28 -0.91
C LEU A 191 7.57 -4.85 -1.20
N SER A 192 6.98 -4.20 -2.22
CA SER A 192 7.35 -2.84 -2.65
C SER A 192 6.55 -1.75 -1.94
N TRP A 193 5.28 -2.01 -1.60
CA TRP A 193 4.33 -0.99 -1.13
C TRP A 193 3.88 -1.18 0.32
N SER A 194 3.95 -2.39 0.87
CA SER A 194 3.62 -2.61 2.28
C SER A 194 4.64 -1.94 3.20
N PRO A 195 4.20 -1.47 4.37
CA PRO A 195 5.12 -0.93 5.36
C PRO A 195 6.11 -2.01 5.81
N LEU A 196 7.32 -1.59 6.06
CA LEU A 196 8.38 -2.45 6.58
C LEU A 196 8.49 -2.29 8.09
N ALA A 197 8.87 -3.35 8.80
CA ALA A 197 9.35 -3.23 10.16
C ALA A 197 10.63 -2.38 10.14
N PRO A 198 10.76 -1.38 11.04
CA PRO A 198 11.86 -0.43 10.99
C PRO A 198 13.21 -1.10 11.17
N GLY A 199 14.21 -0.59 10.47
CA GLY A 199 15.61 -0.87 10.74
C GLY A 199 16.03 -0.28 12.09
N MET A 200 16.95 -0.89 12.73
CA MET A 200 17.50 -0.45 14.01
C MET A 200 19.02 -0.56 13.99
#